data_7cc9fcbfe8f65cf6df1a609704be1fe3
#
_entry.id   7cc9fcbfe8f65cf6df1a609704be1fe3
#
_cell.length_a   1.000
_cell.length_b   1.000
_cell.length_c   1.000
_cell.angle_alpha   90.00
_cell.angle_beta   90.00
_cell.angle_gamma   90.00
#
_symmetry.space_group_name_H-M   'P 1'
#
loop_
_entity.id
_entity.type
_entity.pdbx_description
1 polymer ?
#
loop_
_entity_poly.entity_id
_entity_poly.type
_entity_poly.pdbx_seq_one_letter_code
_entity_poly.pdbx_strand_id
1 'polypeptide(L)'
;MNSVLVIDDDPVFCNVVEGILHHDGYAVTTAGDAQTGISRFGELNPDLVIVDILMPGKEGMATILELREANPEARILAITGGGNFAAGEVLRIAELLGADNSLKKPFEPAALLASVKRCLAA
;
A
#
# COMPACT_ATOMS: atom_id res chain seq x y z
N MET A 1 8.40 -12.99 -11.29
CA MET A 1 8.69 -11.90 -10.34
C MET A 1 7.41 -11.14 -10.07
N ASN A 2 7.03 -11.02 -8.79
CA ASN A 2 5.85 -10.25 -8.44
C ASN A 2 6.14 -8.75 -8.49
N SER A 3 5.15 -7.98 -8.94
CA SER A 3 5.25 -6.54 -9.04
C SER A 3 4.45 -5.85 -7.94
N VAL A 4 5.01 -4.82 -7.35
CA VAL A 4 4.42 -4.06 -6.25
C VAL A 4 4.41 -2.58 -6.59
N LEU A 5 3.27 -1.94 -6.41
CA LEU A 5 3.13 -0.49 -6.53
C LEU A 5 3.02 0.09 -5.12
N VAL A 6 3.84 1.09 -4.79
CA VAL A 6 3.81 1.75 -3.49
C VAL A 6 3.30 3.18 -3.67
N ILE A 7 2.22 3.51 -3.00
CA ILE A 7 1.60 4.84 -3.05
C ILE A 7 1.76 5.50 -1.68
N ASP A 8 2.66 6.47 -1.58
CA ASP A 8 2.95 7.19 -0.34
C ASP A 8 3.55 8.55 -0.70
N ASP A 9 3.13 9.60 0.00
CA ASP A 9 3.62 10.95 -0.26
C ASP A 9 5.00 11.23 0.35
N ASP A 10 5.51 10.33 1.16
CA ASP A 10 6.85 10.43 1.75
C ASP A 10 7.88 9.73 0.86
N PRO A 11 8.73 10.49 0.14
CA PRO A 11 9.72 9.88 -0.75
C PRO A 11 10.78 9.04 -0.01
N VAL A 12 11.09 9.38 1.23
CA VAL A 12 12.03 8.60 2.03
C VAL A 12 11.43 7.22 2.33
N PHE A 13 10.17 7.20 2.73
CA PHE A 13 9.47 5.94 2.99
C PHE A 13 9.39 5.08 1.73
N CYS A 14 9.02 5.68 0.60
CA CYS A 14 8.99 4.97 -0.69
C CYS A 14 10.34 4.33 -1.02
N ASN A 15 11.44 5.07 -0.82
CA ASN A 15 12.77 4.55 -1.09
C ASN A 15 13.14 3.39 -0.17
N VAL A 16 12.78 3.48 1.10
CA VAL A 16 13.06 2.41 2.07
C VAL A 16 12.30 1.14 1.69
N VAL A 17 11.00 1.28 1.43
CA VAL A 17 10.16 0.13 1.04
C VAL A 17 10.63 -0.48 -0.28
N GLU A 18 10.97 0.35 -1.26
CA GLU A 18 11.49 -0.11 -2.53
C GLU A 18 12.76 -0.95 -2.32
N GLY A 19 13.69 -0.45 -1.51
CA GLY A 19 14.92 -1.17 -1.21
C GLY A 19 14.68 -2.52 -0.55
N ILE A 20 13.79 -2.57 0.43
CA ILE A 20 13.47 -3.81 1.14
C ILE A 20 12.87 -4.84 0.18
N LEU A 21 11.88 -4.42 -0.59
CA LEU A 21 11.16 -5.32 -1.50
C LEU A 21 12.04 -5.74 -2.68
N HIS A 22 12.81 -4.82 -3.23
CA HIS A 22 13.71 -5.12 -4.34
C HIS A 22 14.76 -6.16 -3.91
N HIS A 23 15.30 -6.02 -2.70
CA HIS A 23 16.26 -6.97 -2.17
C HIS A 23 15.66 -8.38 -2.05
N ASP A 24 14.36 -8.47 -1.80
CA ASP A 24 13.65 -9.76 -1.67
C ASP A 24 13.08 -10.26 -3.02
N GLY A 25 13.45 -9.64 -4.12
CA GLY A 25 13.12 -10.11 -5.47
C GLY A 25 11.88 -9.54 -6.11
N TYR A 26 11.27 -8.51 -5.51
CA TYR A 26 10.08 -7.88 -6.10
C TYR A 26 10.46 -6.76 -7.08
N ALA A 27 9.66 -6.59 -8.12
CA ALA A 27 9.75 -5.42 -9.00
C ALA A 27 8.88 -4.33 -8.37
N VAL A 28 9.45 -3.15 -8.09
CA VAL A 28 8.76 -2.10 -7.35
C VAL A 28 8.65 -0.83 -8.17
N THR A 29 7.46 -0.24 -8.19
CA THR A 29 7.19 1.09 -8.72
C THR A 29 6.60 1.93 -7.61
N THR A 30 6.96 3.19 -7.53
CA THR A 30 6.46 4.10 -6.50
C THR A 30 5.64 5.23 -7.11
N ALA A 31 4.73 5.78 -6.33
CA ALA A 31 3.94 6.96 -6.68
C ALA A 31 3.81 7.85 -5.45
N GLY A 32 4.01 9.14 -5.62
CA GLY A 32 4.02 10.10 -4.52
C GLY A 32 2.67 10.68 -4.17
N ASP A 33 1.62 10.34 -4.92
CA ASP A 33 0.27 10.79 -4.65
C ASP A 33 -0.74 9.79 -5.18
N ALA A 34 -1.99 9.93 -4.74
CA ALA A 34 -3.05 9.00 -5.08
C ALA A 34 -3.35 8.97 -6.58
N GLN A 35 -3.41 10.13 -7.22
CA GLN A 35 -3.76 10.22 -8.63
C GLN A 35 -2.71 9.52 -9.50
N THR A 36 -1.43 9.79 -9.26
CA THR A 36 -0.33 9.11 -9.95
C THR A 36 -0.38 7.61 -9.68
N GLY A 37 -0.66 7.22 -8.44
CA GLY A 37 -0.77 5.82 -8.05
C GLY A 37 -1.87 5.09 -8.80
N ILE A 38 -3.05 5.68 -8.88
CA ILE A 38 -4.19 5.08 -9.59
C ILE A 38 -3.88 4.95 -11.08
N SER A 39 -3.25 5.98 -11.66
CA SER A 39 -2.84 5.96 -13.06
C SER A 39 -1.85 4.82 -13.33
N ARG A 40 -0.84 4.69 -12.49
CA ARG A 40 0.15 3.62 -12.61
C ARG A 40 -0.44 2.23 -12.38
N PHE A 41 -1.40 2.13 -11.48
CA PHE A 41 -2.12 0.88 -11.24
C PHE A 41 -2.80 0.39 -12.53
N GLY A 42 -3.48 1.28 -13.23
CA GLY A 42 -4.15 0.94 -14.49
C GLY A 42 -3.17 0.53 -15.61
N GLU A 43 -2.00 1.17 -15.65
CA GLU A 43 -0.99 0.88 -16.67
C GLU A 43 -0.22 -0.40 -16.39
N LEU A 44 0.15 -0.63 -15.11
CA LEU A 44 1.08 -1.69 -14.73
C LEU A 44 0.41 -2.99 -14.31
N ASN A 45 -0.83 -2.90 -13.85
CA ASN A 45 -1.57 -4.04 -13.30
C ASN A 45 -0.71 -4.81 -12.28
N PRO A 46 -0.27 -4.16 -11.19
CA PRO A 46 0.65 -4.80 -10.25
C PRO A 46 -0.02 -5.94 -9.48
N ASP A 47 0.79 -6.85 -8.96
CA ASP A 47 0.31 -7.97 -8.15
C ASP A 47 -0.14 -7.51 -6.77
N LEU A 48 0.44 -6.42 -6.26
CA LEU A 48 0.12 -5.86 -4.95
C LEU A 48 0.24 -4.35 -4.99
N VAL A 49 -0.66 -3.65 -4.30
CA VAL A 49 -0.55 -2.21 -4.07
C VAL A 49 -0.40 -1.97 -2.57
N ILE A 50 0.61 -1.19 -2.20
CA ILE A 50 0.80 -0.72 -0.82
C ILE A 50 0.37 0.73 -0.79
N VAL A 51 -0.60 1.06 0.06
CA VAL A 51 -1.20 2.41 0.11
C VAL A 51 -1.08 2.98 1.51
N ASP A 52 -0.48 4.17 1.62
CA ASP A 52 -0.56 4.95 2.85
C ASP A 52 -1.95 5.60 2.91
N ILE A 53 -2.68 5.34 3.98
CA ILE A 53 -4.06 5.83 4.11
C ILE A 53 -4.15 7.25 4.67
N LEU A 54 -3.03 7.84 5.08
CA LEU A 54 -2.98 9.21 5.60
C LEU A 54 -2.13 10.09 4.69
N MET A 55 -2.62 10.33 3.47
CA MET A 55 -1.95 11.21 2.51
C MET A 55 -2.70 12.54 2.39
N PRO A 56 -1.99 13.68 2.20
CA PRO A 56 -2.63 14.94 1.89
C PRO A 56 -3.36 14.89 0.55
N GLY A 57 -4.39 15.71 0.41
CA GLY A 57 -5.20 15.76 -0.79
C GLY A 57 -6.21 14.64 -0.82
N LYS A 58 -6.11 13.75 -1.80
CA LYS A 58 -7.00 12.60 -1.86
C LYS A 58 -6.65 11.62 -0.76
N GLU A 59 -7.61 11.28 0.05
CA GLU A 59 -7.40 10.37 1.17
C GLU A 59 -7.09 8.96 0.70
N GLY A 60 -6.22 8.28 1.44
CA GLY A 60 -5.87 6.89 1.16
C GLY A 60 -7.06 5.94 1.19
N MET A 61 -8.06 6.23 2.03
CA MET A 61 -9.30 5.44 2.07
C MET A 61 -10.03 5.50 0.72
N ALA A 62 -10.16 6.70 0.15
CA ALA A 62 -10.78 6.87 -1.17
C ALA A 62 -9.95 6.18 -2.25
N THR A 63 -8.63 6.18 -2.11
CA THR A 63 -7.73 5.47 -3.03
C THR A 63 -8.01 3.98 -3.01
N ILE A 64 -8.16 3.38 -1.83
CA ILE A 64 -8.49 1.96 -1.70
C ILE A 64 -9.79 1.63 -2.42
N LEU A 65 -10.82 2.46 -2.23
CA LEU A 65 -12.10 2.26 -2.89
C LEU A 65 -11.97 2.32 -4.42
N GLU A 66 -11.23 3.31 -4.93
CA GLU A 66 -11.01 3.43 -6.38
C GLU A 66 -10.24 2.24 -6.96
N LEU A 67 -9.20 1.79 -6.27
CA LEU A 67 -8.44 0.63 -6.71
C LEU A 67 -9.32 -0.61 -6.76
N ARG A 68 -10.16 -0.78 -5.74
CA ARG A 68 -11.07 -1.93 -5.67
C ARG A 68 -12.15 -1.89 -6.73
N GLU A 69 -12.64 -0.69 -7.08
CA GLU A 69 -13.58 -0.53 -8.19
C GLU A 69 -12.94 -0.82 -9.53
N ALA A 70 -11.69 -0.38 -9.71
CA ALA A 70 -10.95 -0.63 -10.95
C ALA A 70 -10.65 -2.11 -11.15
N ASN A 71 -10.35 -2.81 -10.05
CA ASN A 71 -10.08 -4.25 -10.10
C ASN A 71 -10.52 -4.89 -8.77
N PRO A 72 -11.67 -5.60 -8.76
CA PRO A 72 -12.15 -6.25 -7.55
C PRO A 72 -11.20 -7.30 -6.98
N GLU A 73 -10.28 -7.80 -7.79
CA GLU A 73 -9.31 -8.81 -7.36
C GLU A 73 -7.95 -8.20 -6.99
N ALA A 74 -7.82 -6.87 -7.00
CA ALA A 74 -6.59 -6.22 -6.59
C ALA A 74 -6.23 -6.60 -5.15
N ARG A 75 -4.94 -6.80 -4.91
CA ARG A 75 -4.44 -7.07 -3.56
C ARG A 75 -3.89 -5.78 -2.99
N ILE A 76 -4.35 -5.42 -1.81
CA ILE A 76 -4.07 -4.11 -1.22
C ILE A 76 -3.57 -4.28 0.20
N LEU A 77 -2.41 -3.71 0.49
CA LEU A 77 -1.86 -3.59 1.83
C LEU A 77 -1.97 -2.12 2.26
N ALA A 78 -2.77 -1.85 3.28
CA ALA A 78 -2.93 -0.50 3.82
C ALA A 78 -1.88 -0.23 4.88
N ILE A 79 -1.28 0.95 4.84
CA ILE A 79 -0.27 1.37 5.83
C ILE A 79 -0.70 2.70 6.44
N THR A 80 -0.44 2.87 7.75
CA THR A 80 -0.65 4.16 8.41
C THR A 80 0.54 4.50 9.30
N GLY A 81 0.91 5.79 9.31
CA GLY A 81 1.98 6.30 10.16
C GLY A 81 1.54 6.72 11.55
N GLY A 82 0.27 6.59 11.88
CA GLY A 82 -0.24 7.07 13.16
C GLY A 82 -0.95 8.42 12.99
N GLY A 83 -0.55 9.42 13.75
CA GLY A 83 -1.23 10.70 13.82
C GLY A 83 -2.12 10.77 15.05
N ASN A 84 -3.18 11.57 15.02
CA ASN A 84 -4.06 11.79 16.16
C ASN A 84 -5.12 10.71 16.35
N PHE A 85 -5.16 9.72 15.47
CA PHE A 85 -6.12 8.64 15.53
C PHE A 85 -5.47 7.37 16.07
N ALA A 86 -6.26 6.55 16.75
CA ALA A 86 -5.81 5.22 17.12
C ALA A 86 -5.52 4.45 15.83
N ALA A 87 -4.26 4.09 15.61
CA ALA A 87 -3.84 3.44 14.37
C ALA A 87 -4.64 2.18 14.08
N GLY A 88 -4.99 1.42 15.13
CA GLY A 88 -5.78 0.21 14.98
C GLY A 88 -7.18 0.44 14.40
N GLU A 89 -7.81 1.56 14.78
CA GLU A 89 -9.13 1.91 14.25
C GLU A 89 -9.07 2.29 12.77
N VAL A 90 -8.06 3.07 12.40
CA VAL A 90 -7.88 3.50 11.02
C VAL A 90 -7.60 2.28 10.12
N LEU A 91 -6.75 1.37 10.57
CA LEU A 91 -6.43 0.15 9.84
C LEU A 91 -7.65 -0.77 9.70
N ARG A 92 -8.47 -0.87 10.76
CA ARG A 92 -9.71 -1.66 10.69
C ARG A 92 -10.66 -1.10 9.64
N ILE A 93 -10.81 0.22 9.58
CA ILE A 93 -11.66 0.85 8.57
C ILE A 93 -11.11 0.55 7.17
N ALA A 94 -9.80 0.64 6.97
CA ALA A 94 -9.19 0.33 5.68
C ALA A 94 -9.51 -1.10 5.24
N GLU A 95 -9.45 -2.06 6.16
CA GLU A 95 -9.77 -3.46 5.87
C GLU A 95 -11.25 -3.61 5.51
N LEU A 96 -12.15 -2.91 6.21
CA LEU A 96 -13.58 -2.91 5.89
C LEU A 96 -13.86 -2.31 4.51
N LEU A 97 -13.04 -1.36 4.05
CA LEU A 97 -13.18 -0.75 2.72
C LEU A 97 -12.57 -1.61 1.61
N GLY A 98 -11.85 -2.66 1.95
CA GLY A 98 -11.37 -3.60 0.97
C GLY A 98 -9.87 -3.88 0.95
N ALA A 99 -9.10 -3.35 1.91
CA ALA A 99 -7.70 -3.73 2.04
C ALA A 99 -7.60 -5.18 2.50
N ASP A 100 -6.69 -5.95 1.91
CA ASP A 100 -6.51 -7.35 2.25
C ASP A 100 -5.75 -7.55 3.56
N ASN A 101 -4.91 -6.59 3.89
CA ASN A 101 -4.16 -6.59 5.15
C ASN A 101 -3.78 -5.16 5.48
N SER A 102 -3.24 -4.95 6.67
CA SER A 102 -2.84 -3.62 7.13
C SER A 102 -1.60 -3.70 7.98
N LEU A 103 -0.83 -2.61 8.02
CA LEU A 103 0.43 -2.54 8.74
C LEU A 103 0.63 -1.13 9.29
N LYS A 104 1.05 -1.03 10.55
CA LYS A 104 1.28 0.25 11.22
C LYS A 104 2.75 0.63 11.15
N LYS A 105 3.05 1.88 10.81
CA LYS A 105 4.40 2.44 10.92
C LYS A 105 4.69 2.82 12.38
N PRO A 106 5.91 2.73 12.87
CA PRO A 106 7.06 2.10 12.21
C PRO A 106 6.98 0.58 12.30
N PHE A 107 7.61 -0.09 11.35
CA PHE A 107 7.65 -1.55 11.33
C PHE A 107 9.03 -2.04 10.93
N GLU A 108 9.34 -3.27 11.33
CA GLU A 108 10.58 -3.93 10.93
C GLU A 108 10.45 -4.44 9.49
N PRO A 109 11.56 -4.51 8.72
CA PRO A 109 11.51 -5.08 7.37
C PRO A 109 10.87 -6.46 7.32
N ALA A 110 11.11 -7.30 8.32
CA ALA A 110 10.51 -8.64 8.38
C ALA A 110 8.98 -8.58 8.46
N ALA A 111 8.43 -7.59 9.18
CA ALA A 111 6.98 -7.41 9.28
C ALA A 111 6.37 -6.99 7.94
N LEU A 112 7.04 -6.09 7.23
CA LEU A 112 6.61 -5.69 5.89
C LEU A 112 6.61 -6.89 4.94
N LEU A 113 7.70 -7.65 4.89
CA LEU A 113 7.81 -8.80 4.01
C LEU A 113 6.77 -9.87 4.33
N ALA A 114 6.49 -10.10 5.62
CA ALA A 114 5.46 -11.06 6.03
C ALA A 114 4.07 -10.61 5.57
N SER A 115 3.75 -9.32 5.71
CA SER A 115 2.47 -8.78 5.26
C SER A 115 2.31 -8.86 3.75
N VAL A 116 3.37 -8.55 3.00
CA VAL A 116 3.38 -8.65 1.54
C VAL A 116 3.12 -10.09 1.11
N LYS A 117 3.80 -11.05 1.72
CA LYS A 117 3.63 -12.46 1.38
C LYS A 117 2.22 -12.94 1.68
N ARG A 118 1.62 -12.50 2.80
CA ARG A 118 0.23 -12.84 3.12
C ARG A 118 -0.75 -12.32 2.09
N CYS A 119 -0.57 -11.09 1.64
CA CYS A 119 -1.43 -10.51 0.61
C CYS A 119 -1.30 -11.27 -0.72
N LEU A 120 -0.09 -11.64 -1.09
CA LEU A 120 0.16 -12.33 -2.36
C LEU A 120 -0.29 -13.80 -2.33
N ALA A 121 -0.37 -14.40 -1.15
CA ALA A 121 -0.79 -15.80 -1.00
C ALA A 121 -2.31 -15.97 -0.96
N ALA A 122 -3.03 -14.89 -0.74
CA ALA A 122 -4.48 -14.93 -0.58
C ALA A 122 -5.22 -15.24 -1.88
#